data_5a7201ea50a2511634dae0b3938c7214
#
_entry.id   5a7201ea50a2511634dae0b3938c7214
#
_cell.length_a   1.000
_cell.length_b   1.000
_cell.length_c   1.000
_cell.angle_alpha   90.00
_cell.angle_beta   90.00
_cell.angle_gamma   90.00
#
_symmetry.space_group_name_H-M   'P 1'
#
loop_
_entity.id
_entity.type
_entity.pdbx_description
1 polymer ?
#
loop_
_entity_poly.entity_id
_entity_poly.type
_entity_poly.pdbx_seq_one_letter_code
_entity_poly.pdbx_strand_id
1 'polypeptide(L)'
;MNFAINHMTAPHLSYRELINLAVKLNCTGVEVRNDIKNVLFDGLDPIEAGKIAADKGIRIIGLSQIYPFNRWNKQREFELLELIKIAEAASAETISLIPANDGIGCSENERKSNLNISLRAILPILQNVNITALIEPLGFMRSSLRSKSDVINAIKSINGENQFKLVHDTFHHALAGGDLFPDSTGLVHISAVNEVDLKLVQMEDMHRVIIDEQDQLDNLGQLRNLKK
;
A
#
# COMPACT_ATOMS: atom_id res chain seq x y z
N MET A 1 -14.10 7.89 10.83
CA MET A 1 -12.96 7.40 10.01
C MET A 1 -11.91 6.89 10.99
N ASN A 2 -11.37 5.72 10.74
CA ASN A 2 -10.30 5.17 11.58
C ASN A 2 -8.95 5.61 11.01
N PHE A 3 -8.03 6.04 11.87
CA PHE A 3 -6.69 6.44 11.48
C PHE A 3 -5.66 5.39 11.90
N ALA A 4 -4.66 5.22 11.06
CA ALA A 4 -3.51 4.36 11.32
C ALA A 4 -2.23 5.11 10.92
N ILE A 5 -1.08 4.68 11.44
CA ILE A 5 0.22 5.25 11.07
C ILE A 5 0.93 4.28 10.13
N ASN A 6 1.27 4.77 8.94
CA ASN A 6 2.26 4.08 8.12
C ASN A 6 3.66 4.35 8.70
N HIS A 7 4.48 3.31 8.82
CA HIS A 7 5.83 3.41 9.40
C HIS A 7 6.71 4.45 8.68
N MET A 8 6.45 4.71 7.38
CA MET A 8 7.16 5.76 6.62
C MET A 8 6.93 7.17 7.18
N THR A 9 5.87 7.42 7.94
CA THR A 9 5.63 8.70 8.62
C THR A 9 6.67 8.99 9.70
N ALA A 10 7.25 7.95 10.31
CA ALA A 10 8.27 8.05 11.35
C ALA A 10 9.32 6.94 11.19
N PRO A 11 10.12 6.95 10.09
CA PRO A 11 10.96 5.82 9.69
C PRO A 11 12.14 5.54 10.63
N HIS A 12 12.47 6.49 11.50
CA HIS A 12 13.53 6.35 12.50
C HIS A 12 13.08 5.58 13.75
N LEU A 13 11.76 5.46 13.98
CA LEU A 13 11.24 4.75 15.15
C LEU A 13 11.45 3.23 15.00
N SER A 14 11.67 2.58 16.13
CA SER A 14 11.54 1.13 16.25
C SER A 14 10.07 0.71 16.18
N TYR A 15 9.83 -0.58 15.95
CA TYR A 15 8.47 -1.12 15.95
C TYR A 15 7.72 -0.82 17.26
N ARG A 16 8.38 -1.01 18.42
CA ARG A 16 7.77 -0.73 19.73
C ARG A 16 7.46 0.76 19.92
N GLU A 17 8.31 1.64 19.43
CA GLU A 17 8.09 3.09 19.46
C GLU A 17 6.95 3.50 18.51
N LEU A 18 6.85 2.88 17.32
CA LEU A 18 5.73 3.09 16.39
C LEU A 18 4.39 2.71 17.03
N ILE A 19 4.32 1.55 17.69
CA ILE A 19 3.12 1.14 18.44
C ILE A 19 2.79 2.14 19.56
N ASN A 20 3.78 2.61 20.32
CA ASN A 20 3.57 3.62 21.36
C ASN A 20 3.08 4.95 20.78
N LEU A 21 3.61 5.37 19.63
CA LEU A 21 3.15 6.57 18.93
C LEU A 21 1.69 6.41 18.47
N ALA A 22 1.32 5.26 17.92
CA ALA A 22 -0.05 4.97 17.50
C ALA A 22 -1.03 5.06 18.68
N VAL A 23 -0.68 4.51 19.85
CA VAL A 23 -1.47 4.64 21.09
C VAL A 23 -1.60 6.12 21.49
N LYS A 24 -0.48 6.86 21.52
CA LYS A 24 -0.46 8.28 21.91
C LYS A 24 -1.34 9.15 21.01
N LEU A 25 -1.44 8.81 19.73
CA LEU A 25 -2.23 9.54 18.75
C LEU A 25 -3.66 8.99 18.59
N ASN A 26 -4.09 8.04 19.44
CA ASN A 26 -5.38 7.36 19.36
C ASN A 26 -5.65 6.73 17.97
N CYS A 27 -4.60 6.22 17.33
CA CYS A 27 -4.74 5.46 16.10
C CYS A 27 -5.28 4.06 16.36
N THR A 28 -5.99 3.49 15.38
CA THR A 28 -6.55 2.13 15.47
C THR A 28 -5.56 1.06 15.02
N GLY A 29 -4.50 1.45 14.30
CA GLY A 29 -3.53 0.50 13.77
C GLY A 29 -2.26 1.13 13.23
N VAL A 30 -1.38 0.26 12.76
CA VAL A 30 -0.14 0.62 12.07
C VAL A 30 0.01 -0.19 10.78
N GLU A 31 0.66 0.39 9.78
CA GLU A 31 1.21 -0.34 8.64
C GLU A 31 2.72 -0.43 8.80
N VAL A 32 3.26 -1.65 8.84
CA VAL A 32 4.69 -1.92 9.07
C VAL A 32 5.37 -2.19 7.74
N ARG A 33 6.59 -1.67 7.56
CA ARG A 33 7.31 -1.70 6.27
C ARG A 33 8.63 -2.47 6.36
N ASN A 34 8.91 -3.27 5.34
CA ASN A 34 10.16 -4.03 5.19
C ASN A 34 11.24 -3.29 4.40
N ASP A 35 10.90 -2.13 3.80
CA ASP A 35 11.82 -1.34 2.96
C ASP A 35 12.46 -0.14 3.69
N ILE A 36 12.19 0.05 4.98
CA ILE A 36 12.83 1.10 5.80
C ILE A 36 14.17 0.61 6.35
N LYS A 37 14.17 -0.55 7.02
CA LYS A 37 15.36 -1.14 7.67
C LYS A 37 15.65 -2.57 7.16
N ASN A 38 15.01 -2.98 6.08
CA ASN A 38 15.08 -4.33 5.49
C ASN A 38 14.64 -5.49 6.41
N VAL A 39 14.15 -5.18 7.62
CA VAL A 39 13.72 -6.20 8.59
C VAL A 39 12.41 -5.74 9.24
N LEU A 40 11.34 -6.53 9.02
CA LEU A 40 10.07 -6.29 9.69
C LEU A 40 10.21 -6.42 11.22
N PHE A 41 9.45 -5.61 11.95
CA PHE A 41 9.37 -5.65 13.42
C PHE A 41 10.70 -5.49 14.15
N ASP A 42 11.73 -4.90 13.53
CA ASP A 42 13.11 -4.82 14.04
C ASP A 42 13.72 -6.20 14.36
N GLY A 43 13.27 -7.26 13.67
CA GLY A 43 13.74 -8.63 13.87
C GLY A 43 13.07 -9.38 15.02
N LEU A 44 12.03 -8.84 15.63
CA LEU A 44 11.19 -9.58 16.57
C LEU A 44 10.50 -10.75 15.87
N ASP A 45 10.24 -11.82 16.63
CA ASP A 45 9.37 -12.89 16.19
C ASP A 45 7.98 -12.33 15.81
N PRO A 46 7.39 -12.72 14.66
CA PRO A 46 6.13 -12.16 14.20
C PRO A 46 4.97 -12.37 15.18
N ILE A 47 4.92 -13.50 15.89
CA ILE A 47 3.89 -13.77 16.90
C ILE A 47 4.06 -12.80 18.09
N GLU A 48 5.30 -12.57 18.52
CA GLU A 48 5.60 -11.60 19.56
C GLU A 48 5.22 -10.18 19.13
N ALA A 49 5.54 -9.80 17.89
CA ALA A 49 5.18 -8.50 17.35
C ALA A 49 3.66 -8.30 17.31
N GLY A 50 2.91 -9.28 16.86
CA GLY A 50 1.43 -9.27 16.88
C GLY A 50 0.88 -9.09 18.29
N LYS A 51 1.44 -9.82 19.25
CA LYS A 51 1.03 -9.70 20.66
C LYS A 51 1.30 -8.31 21.24
N ILE A 52 2.46 -7.73 20.97
CA ILE A 52 2.80 -6.36 21.42
C ILE A 52 1.77 -5.33 20.93
N ALA A 53 1.34 -5.44 19.68
CA ALA A 53 0.32 -4.56 19.12
C ALA A 53 -1.04 -4.81 19.78
N ALA A 54 -1.48 -6.07 19.86
CA ALA A 54 -2.76 -6.48 20.44
C ALA A 54 -2.89 -6.08 21.91
N ASP A 55 -1.85 -6.27 22.74
CA ASP A 55 -1.81 -5.90 24.17
C ASP A 55 -2.03 -4.38 24.37
N LYS A 56 -1.79 -3.57 23.35
CA LYS A 56 -2.01 -2.11 23.34
C LYS A 56 -3.26 -1.68 22.58
N GLY A 57 -4.07 -2.62 22.10
CA GLY A 57 -5.26 -2.35 21.31
C GLY A 57 -4.97 -1.79 19.91
N ILE A 58 -3.75 -1.99 19.38
CA ILE A 58 -3.33 -1.54 18.06
C ILE A 58 -3.39 -2.72 17.08
N ARG A 59 -4.02 -2.53 15.92
CA ARG A 59 -4.07 -3.50 14.83
C ARG A 59 -2.83 -3.35 13.94
N ILE A 60 -2.32 -4.45 13.42
CA ILE A 60 -1.38 -4.42 12.29
C ILE A 60 -2.24 -4.47 11.02
N ILE A 61 -2.57 -3.30 10.47
CA ILE A 61 -3.48 -3.20 9.32
C ILE A 61 -2.84 -3.67 8.01
N GLY A 62 -1.52 -3.64 7.91
CA GLY A 62 -0.81 -4.12 6.73
C GLY A 62 0.69 -4.30 6.94
N LEU A 63 1.25 -5.18 6.12
CA LEU A 63 2.69 -5.33 5.92
C LEU A 63 3.06 -4.89 4.50
N SER A 64 3.93 -3.93 4.37
CA SER A 64 4.46 -3.43 3.10
C SER A 64 5.91 -3.89 2.98
N GLN A 65 6.40 -4.51 1.91
CA GLN A 65 5.71 -4.66 0.62
C GLN A 65 6.29 -5.82 -0.21
N ILE A 66 5.58 -6.21 -1.28
CA ILE A 66 6.16 -6.98 -2.39
C ILE A 66 6.47 -6.01 -3.53
N TYR A 67 7.75 -5.80 -3.85
CA TYR A 67 8.21 -4.87 -4.87
C TYR A 67 9.29 -5.49 -5.77
N PRO A 68 9.19 -5.36 -7.08
CA PRO A 68 8.00 -5.00 -7.85
C PRO A 68 7.11 -6.24 -8.08
N PHE A 69 5.85 -6.20 -7.60
CA PHE A 69 4.96 -7.36 -7.67
C PHE A 69 4.60 -7.74 -9.12
N ASN A 70 4.53 -6.76 -10.02
CA ASN A 70 4.12 -6.94 -11.41
C ASN A 70 5.28 -7.31 -12.37
N ARG A 71 6.38 -7.81 -11.83
CA ARG A 71 7.45 -8.54 -12.52
C ARG A 71 7.55 -9.94 -11.94
N TRP A 72 6.47 -10.68 -12.13
CA TRP A 72 6.32 -11.99 -11.50
C TRP A 72 7.39 -12.99 -11.94
N ASN A 73 7.98 -13.67 -10.96
CA ASN A 73 8.96 -14.72 -11.12
C ASN A 73 9.05 -15.55 -9.83
N LYS A 74 9.86 -16.61 -9.81
CA LYS A 74 10.03 -17.47 -8.61
C LYS A 74 10.50 -16.74 -7.37
N GLN A 75 11.29 -15.69 -7.52
CA GLN A 75 11.75 -14.88 -6.39
C GLN A 75 10.59 -14.08 -5.78
N ARG A 76 9.72 -13.48 -6.62
CA ARG A 76 8.52 -12.76 -6.15
C ARG A 76 7.52 -13.72 -5.50
N GLU A 77 7.38 -14.94 -6.03
CA GLU A 77 6.55 -15.97 -5.40
C GLU A 77 7.07 -16.33 -4.01
N PHE A 78 8.35 -16.58 -3.88
CA PHE A 78 8.98 -16.86 -2.58
C PHE A 78 8.78 -15.71 -1.57
N GLU A 79 9.04 -14.47 -1.99
CA GLU A 79 8.86 -13.28 -1.14
C GLU A 79 7.41 -13.10 -0.69
N LEU A 80 6.45 -13.35 -1.59
CA LEU A 80 5.03 -13.32 -1.26
C LEU A 80 4.66 -14.35 -0.21
N LEU A 81 5.09 -15.60 -0.39
CA LEU A 81 4.82 -16.69 0.56
C LEU A 81 5.41 -16.40 1.95
N GLU A 82 6.65 -15.89 2.01
CA GLU A 82 7.27 -15.49 3.28
C GLU A 82 6.54 -14.29 3.93
N LEU A 83 6.14 -13.28 3.15
CA LEU A 83 5.42 -12.13 3.69
C LEU A 83 4.04 -12.55 4.22
N ILE A 84 3.31 -13.43 3.52
CA ILE A 84 2.02 -13.99 3.98
C ILE A 84 2.21 -14.74 5.31
N LYS A 85 3.21 -15.62 5.39
CA LYS A 85 3.50 -16.38 6.62
C LYS A 85 3.78 -15.44 7.81
N ILE A 86 4.55 -14.36 7.59
CA ILE A 86 4.82 -13.33 8.60
C ILE A 86 3.52 -12.60 8.96
N ALA A 87 2.70 -12.25 7.98
CA ALA A 87 1.43 -11.54 8.19
C ALA A 87 0.45 -12.39 9.02
N GLU A 88 0.28 -13.67 8.71
CA GLU A 88 -0.56 -14.58 9.49
C GLU A 88 -0.06 -14.71 10.94
N ALA A 89 1.25 -14.93 11.12
CA ALA A 89 1.85 -15.07 12.45
C ALA A 89 1.71 -13.79 13.30
N ALA A 90 1.81 -12.62 12.69
CA ALA A 90 1.66 -11.33 13.35
C ALA A 90 0.18 -10.87 13.46
N SER A 91 -0.78 -11.64 12.93
CA SER A 91 -2.19 -11.24 12.80
C SER A 91 -2.37 -9.92 12.03
N ALA A 92 -1.55 -9.68 11.02
CA ALA A 92 -1.72 -8.58 10.10
C ALA A 92 -2.89 -8.85 9.13
N GLU A 93 -3.60 -7.80 8.72
CA GLU A 93 -4.83 -7.93 7.93
C GLU A 93 -4.58 -7.93 6.42
N THR A 94 -3.56 -7.19 5.99
CA THR A 94 -3.27 -7.00 4.56
C THR A 94 -1.77 -7.07 4.26
N ILE A 95 -1.45 -7.25 2.98
CA ILE A 95 -0.10 -7.06 2.43
C ILE A 95 -0.16 -6.09 1.25
N SER A 96 0.88 -5.28 1.03
CA SER A 96 0.93 -4.30 -0.06
C SER A 96 1.70 -4.82 -1.27
N LEU A 97 1.10 -4.65 -2.46
CA LEU A 97 1.66 -5.01 -3.76
C LEU A 97 2.00 -3.73 -4.52
N ILE A 98 3.28 -3.42 -4.63
CA ILE A 98 3.79 -2.18 -5.23
C ILE A 98 4.39 -2.47 -6.62
N PRO A 99 3.98 -1.75 -7.69
CA PRO A 99 4.48 -1.96 -9.04
C PRO A 99 5.88 -1.40 -9.25
N ALA A 100 6.55 -1.87 -10.30
CA ALA A 100 7.84 -1.31 -10.72
C ALA A 100 7.71 0.18 -11.08
N ASN A 101 8.70 0.97 -10.66
CA ASN A 101 8.74 2.43 -10.81
C ASN A 101 10.08 2.90 -11.38
N ASP A 102 10.62 2.18 -12.35
CA ASP A 102 11.95 2.42 -12.95
C ASP A 102 11.90 2.76 -14.45
N GLY A 103 10.71 2.95 -15.01
CA GLY A 103 10.52 3.27 -16.41
C GLY A 103 10.54 2.07 -17.36
N ILE A 104 10.72 0.85 -16.86
CA ILE A 104 10.77 -0.37 -17.68
C ILE A 104 9.39 -1.06 -17.65
N GLY A 105 8.95 -1.59 -18.81
CA GLY A 105 7.64 -2.26 -18.92
C GLY A 105 6.46 -1.29 -18.84
N CYS A 106 6.64 -0.08 -19.38
CA CYS A 106 5.68 1.02 -19.27
C CYS A 106 4.81 1.22 -20.53
N SER A 107 4.97 0.42 -21.57
CA SER A 107 3.99 0.42 -22.67
C SER A 107 2.65 -0.14 -22.20
N GLU A 108 1.56 0.29 -22.82
CA GLU A 108 0.20 -0.13 -22.41
C GLU A 108 0.04 -1.66 -22.40
N ASN A 109 0.57 -2.33 -23.44
CA ASN A 109 0.49 -3.78 -23.53
C ASN A 109 1.31 -4.48 -22.44
N GLU A 110 2.52 -3.99 -22.13
CA GLU A 110 3.36 -4.56 -21.07
C GLU A 110 2.70 -4.37 -19.68
N ARG A 111 2.17 -3.18 -19.40
CA ARG A 111 1.45 -2.89 -18.17
C ARG A 111 0.32 -3.89 -17.94
N LYS A 112 -0.57 -4.07 -18.94
CA LYS A 112 -1.71 -4.99 -18.86
C LYS A 112 -1.26 -6.44 -18.77
N SER A 113 -0.28 -6.85 -19.57
CA SER A 113 0.23 -8.22 -19.57
C SER A 113 0.86 -8.58 -18.22
N ASN A 114 1.79 -7.75 -17.74
CA ASN A 114 2.50 -7.99 -16.49
C ASN A 114 1.56 -8.02 -15.28
N LEU A 115 0.58 -7.11 -15.24
CA LEU A 115 -0.45 -7.09 -14.20
C LEU A 115 -1.24 -8.41 -14.22
N ASN A 116 -1.77 -8.83 -15.37
CA ASN A 116 -2.57 -10.05 -15.49
C ASN A 116 -1.79 -11.31 -15.13
N ILE A 117 -0.52 -11.42 -15.56
CA ILE A 117 0.35 -12.56 -15.20
C ILE A 117 0.50 -12.63 -13.68
N SER A 118 0.81 -11.51 -13.05
CA SER A 118 1.04 -11.46 -11.61
C SER A 118 -0.22 -11.77 -10.81
N LEU A 119 -1.35 -11.16 -11.14
CA LEU A 119 -2.60 -11.41 -10.40
C LEU A 119 -3.08 -12.86 -10.52
N ARG A 120 -2.97 -13.46 -11.71
CA ARG A 120 -3.30 -14.89 -11.92
C ARG A 120 -2.40 -15.82 -11.12
N ALA A 121 -1.14 -15.48 -10.93
CA ALA A 121 -0.21 -16.28 -10.13
C ALA A 121 -0.44 -16.08 -8.61
N ILE A 122 -0.77 -14.87 -8.17
CA ILE A 122 -0.99 -14.53 -6.77
C ILE A 122 -2.34 -15.05 -6.25
N LEU A 123 -3.39 -14.98 -7.06
CA LEU A 123 -4.76 -15.34 -6.65
C LEU A 123 -4.87 -16.71 -5.94
N PRO A 124 -4.37 -17.82 -6.50
CA PRO A 124 -4.50 -19.13 -5.85
C PRO A 124 -3.76 -19.20 -4.51
N ILE A 125 -2.72 -18.42 -4.31
CA ILE A 125 -1.99 -18.33 -3.03
C ILE A 125 -2.89 -17.65 -1.98
N LEU A 126 -3.50 -16.51 -2.33
CA LEU A 126 -4.37 -15.75 -1.44
C LEU A 126 -5.69 -16.45 -1.11
N GLN A 127 -6.18 -17.32 -1.97
CA GLN A 127 -7.42 -18.08 -1.72
C GLN A 127 -7.33 -19.05 -0.53
N ASN A 128 -6.11 -19.39 -0.10
CA ASN A 128 -5.87 -20.33 0.98
C ASN A 128 -5.53 -19.67 2.34
N VAL A 129 -5.55 -18.32 2.39
CA VAL A 129 -5.18 -17.53 3.57
C VAL A 129 -6.21 -16.42 3.82
N ASN A 130 -6.26 -15.93 5.05
CA ASN A 130 -7.15 -14.81 5.41
C ASN A 130 -6.39 -13.45 5.35
N ILE A 131 -5.73 -13.20 4.23
CA ILE A 131 -4.98 -11.96 3.99
C ILE A 131 -5.50 -11.32 2.70
N THR A 132 -5.80 -10.03 2.75
CA THR A 132 -6.15 -9.25 1.57
C THR A 132 -4.88 -8.60 0.99
N ALA A 133 -4.65 -8.75 -0.30
CA ALA A 133 -3.58 -8.03 -0.98
C ALA A 133 -4.07 -6.67 -1.48
N LEU A 134 -3.36 -5.62 -1.10
CA LEU A 134 -3.65 -4.24 -1.48
C LEU A 134 -2.72 -3.81 -2.61
N ILE A 135 -3.28 -3.43 -3.75
CA ILE A 135 -2.53 -2.97 -4.92
C ILE A 135 -2.52 -1.44 -4.91
N GLU A 136 -1.32 -0.86 -4.92
CA GLU A 136 -1.12 0.59 -4.98
C GLU A 136 -0.64 1.03 -6.36
N PRO A 137 -1.50 1.55 -7.24
CA PRO A 137 -1.06 2.18 -8.47
C PRO A 137 -0.28 3.47 -8.17
N LEU A 138 0.92 3.62 -8.75
CA LEU A 138 1.77 4.77 -8.53
C LEU A 138 1.56 5.84 -9.62
N GLY A 139 1.41 7.10 -9.24
CA GLY A 139 1.10 8.20 -10.15
C GLY A 139 2.22 8.61 -11.10
N PHE A 140 3.46 8.22 -10.86
CA PHE A 140 4.61 8.62 -11.68
C PHE A 140 4.53 8.11 -13.12
N MET A 141 4.99 8.94 -14.08
CA MET A 141 5.04 8.55 -15.50
C MET A 141 5.90 7.30 -15.74
N ARG A 142 6.94 7.11 -14.94
CA ARG A 142 7.83 5.95 -14.98
C ARG A 142 7.26 4.68 -14.34
N SER A 143 6.08 4.76 -13.67
CA SER A 143 5.47 3.59 -13.07
C SER A 143 4.91 2.64 -14.13
N SER A 144 5.14 1.36 -13.92
CA SER A 144 4.58 0.29 -14.74
C SER A 144 3.11 -0.01 -14.45
N LEU A 145 2.50 0.65 -13.46
CA LEU A 145 1.06 0.56 -13.17
C LEU A 145 0.58 1.87 -12.55
N ARG A 146 -0.26 2.62 -13.28
CA ARG A 146 -0.77 3.92 -12.87
C ARG A 146 -2.30 3.96 -12.77
N SER A 147 -2.97 3.18 -13.59
CA SER A 147 -4.43 3.21 -13.76
C SER A 147 -5.12 2.29 -12.75
N LYS A 148 -5.95 2.86 -11.88
CA LYS A 148 -6.84 2.09 -11.01
C LYS A 148 -7.87 1.29 -11.82
N SER A 149 -8.36 1.86 -12.93
CA SER A 149 -9.30 1.17 -13.84
C SER A 149 -8.70 -0.12 -14.40
N ASP A 150 -7.41 -0.09 -14.79
CA ASP A 150 -6.73 -1.29 -15.28
C ASP A 150 -6.62 -2.36 -14.18
N VAL A 151 -6.33 -1.96 -12.95
CA VAL A 151 -6.29 -2.88 -11.80
C VAL A 151 -7.66 -3.50 -11.56
N ILE A 152 -8.71 -2.70 -11.50
CA ILE A 152 -10.08 -3.18 -11.26
C ILE A 152 -10.54 -4.13 -12.37
N ASN A 153 -10.27 -3.80 -13.62
CA ASN A 153 -10.61 -4.65 -14.76
C ASN A 153 -9.84 -5.99 -14.70
N ALA A 154 -8.56 -5.95 -14.34
CA ALA A 154 -7.74 -7.15 -14.20
C ALA A 154 -8.24 -8.03 -13.03
N ILE A 155 -8.55 -7.47 -11.87
CA ILE A 155 -9.12 -8.19 -10.71
C ILE A 155 -10.43 -8.86 -11.09
N LYS A 156 -11.37 -8.13 -11.73
CA LYS A 156 -12.66 -8.67 -12.20
C LYS A 156 -12.48 -9.80 -13.21
N SER A 157 -11.51 -9.68 -14.12
CA SER A 157 -11.27 -10.69 -15.15
C SER A 157 -10.86 -12.07 -14.60
N ILE A 158 -10.44 -12.13 -13.33
CA ILE A 158 -10.03 -13.35 -12.64
C ILE A 158 -10.93 -13.71 -11.45
N ASN A 159 -12.03 -12.97 -11.22
CA ASN A 159 -12.93 -13.09 -10.07
C ASN A 159 -12.17 -12.95 -8.72
N GLY A 160 -11.26 -11.98 -8.64
CA GLY A 160 -10.34 -11.78 -7.52
C GLY A 160 -10.78 -10.73 -6.50
N GLU A 161 -12.02 -10.23 -6.55
CA GLU A 161 -12.50 -9.09 -5.75
C GLU A 161 -12.48 -9.33 -4.23
N ASN A 162 -12.47 -10.59 -3.82
CA ASN A 162 -12.38 -10.96 -2.41
C ASN A 162 -10.92 -10.96 -1.89
N GLN A 163 -9.94 -11.20 -2.76
CA GLN A 163 -8.52 -11.31 -2.40
C GLN A 163 -7.73 -10.02 -2.63
N PHE A 164 -8.21 -9.18 -3.56
CA PHE A 164 -7.52 -7.96 -3.95
C PHE A 164 -8.37 -6.72 -3.70
N LYS A 165 -7.75 -5.67 -3.17
CA LYS A 165 -8.33 -4.33 -3.05
C LYS A 165 -7.28 -3.29 -3.50
N LEU A 166 -7.73 -2.05 -3.69
CA LEU A 166 -6.85 -0.92 -3.99
C LEU A 166 -6.34 -0.26 -2.71
N VAL A 167 -5.12 0.25 -2.76
CA VAL A 167 -4.73 1.42 -1.99
C VAL A 167 -5.13 2.66 -2.79
N HIS A 168 -5.87 3.57 -2.18
CA HIS A 168 -6.01 4.91 -2.68
C HIS A 168 -4.97 5.79 -1.99
N ASP A 169 -3.83 6.02 -2.64
CA ASP A 169 -2.89 7.04 -2.20
C ASP A 169 -3.26 8.38 -2.83
N THR A 170 -3.49 9.40 -2.02
CA THR A 170 -3.96 10.71 -2.48
C THR A 170 -2.94 11.45 -3.34
N PHE A 171 -1.65 11.28 -3.04
CA PHE A 171 -0.56 11.83 -3.85
C PHE A 171 -0.52 11.16 -5.22
N HIS A 172 -0.48 9.84 -5.26
CA HIS A 172 -0.44 9.11 -6.52
C HIS A 172 -1.70 9.30 -7.36
N HIS A 173 -2.86 9.45 -6.71
CA HIS A 173 -4.10 9.76 -7.42
C HIS A 173 -4.06 11.16 -8.04
N ALA A 174 -3.55 12.17 -7.35
CA ALA A 174 -3.40 13.52 -7.91
C ALA A 174 -2.51 13.52 -9.15
N LEU A 175 -1.44 12.72 -9.18
CA LEU A 175 -0.52 12.61 -10.32
C LEU A 175 -1.10 11.81 -11.49
N ALA A 176 -1.89 10.77 -11.23
CA ALA A 176 -2.42 9.87 -12.26
C ALA A 176 -3.80 10.29 -12.77
N GLY A 177 -4.63 10.89 -11.92
CA GLY A 177 -6.04 11.14 -12.17
C GLY A 177 -6.89 9.87 -12.20
N GLY A 178 -8.07 9.98 -12.80
CA GLY A 178 -9.02 8.88 -13.03
C GLY A 178 -10.06 8.70 -11.90
N ASP A 179 -10.74 7.55 -11.90
CA ASP A 179 -11.80 7.26 -10.95
C ASP A 179 -11.28 6.83 -9.58
N LEU A 180 -12.11 6.98 -8.54
CA LEU A 180 -11.72 6.70 -7.14
C LEU A 180 -11.92 5.24 -6.72
N PHE A 181 -12.97 4.58 -7.20
CA PHE A 181 -13.37 3.19 -6.87
C PHE A 181 -13.53 2.92 -5.36
N PRO A 182 -14.44 3.63 -4.65
CA PRO A 182 -14.62 3.49 -3.21
C PRO A 182 -14.85 2.06 -2.74
N ASP A 183 -15.74 1.31 -3.39
CA ASP A 183 -16.11 -0.07 -3.03
C ASP A 183 -14.97 -1.07 -3.19
N SER A 184 -13.99 -0.74 -4.01
CA SER A 184 -12.81 -1.57 -4.26
C SER A 184 -11.57 -1.08 -3.49
N THR A 185 -11.67 0.02 -2.74
CA THR A 185 -10.57 0.58 -1.94
C THR A 185 -10.56 -0.07 -0.55
N GLY A 186 -9.45 -0.69 -0.20
CA GLY A 186 -9.23 -1.32 1.12
C GLY A 186 -8.50 -0.41 2.10
N LEU A 187 -7.65 0.48 1.60
CA LEU A 187 -6.85 1.38 2.42
C LEU A 187 -6.66 2.72 1.71
N VAL A 188 -6.50 3.80 2.50
CA VAL A 188 -6.18 5.14 1.98
C VAL A 188 -4.88 5.62 2.59
N HIS A 189 -3.90 5.93 1.75
CA HIS A 189 -2.71 6.68 2.13
C HIS A 189 -2.94 8.17 1.91
N ILE A 190 -2.54 8.98 2.89
CA ILE A 190 -2.74 10.43 2.87
C ILE A 190 -1.39 11.12 3.05
N SER A 191 -1.05 11.97 2.11
CA SER A 191 0.07 12.91 2.25
C SER A 191 -0.22 14.16 1.44
N ALA A 192 0.34 15.29 1.87
CA ALA A 192 0.23 16.57 1.19
C ALA A 192 1.49 16.89 0.39
N VAL A 193 1.38 17.88 -0.49
CA VAL A 193 2.49 18.65 -1.06
C VAL A 193 2.14 20.12 -0.86
N ASN A 194 3.04 20.88 -0.25
CA ASN A 194 2.82 22.29 0.12
C ASN A 194 3.52 23.28 -0.81
N GLU A 195 4.32 22.79 -1.75
CA GLU A 195 5.06 23.63 -2.70
C GLU A 195 4.14 24.14 -3.81
N VAL A 196 3.72 25.41 -3.72
CA VAL A 196 2.71 26.04 -4.59
C VAL A 196 3.09 26.05 -6.08
N ASP A 197 4.38 26.26 -6.39
CA ASP A 197 4.86 26.38 -7.76
C ASP A 197 5.28 25.03 -8.38
N LEU A 198 5.19 23.93 -7.63
CA LEU A 198 5.61 22.61 -8.08
C LEU A 198 4.51 21.98 -8.95
N LYS A 199 4.82 21.77 -10.23
CA LYS A 199 3.87 21.10 -11.16
C LYS A 199 3.75 19.61 -10.84
N LEU A 200 2.56 19.02 -11.02
CA LEU A 200 2.29 17.60 -10.78
C LEU A 200 3.33 16.67 -11.40
N VAL A 201 3.80 16.96 -12.63
CA VAL A 201 4.81 16.13 -13.32
C VAL A 201 6.21 16.18 -12.70
N GLN A 202 6.47 17.13 -11.84
CA GLN A 202 7.74 17.35 -11.12
C GLN A 202 7.70 16.83 -9.69
N MET A 203 6.50 16.47 -9.20
CA MET A 203 6.34 15.96 -7.85
C MET A 203 6.96 14.56 -7.71
N GLU A 204 7.69 14.38 -6.63
CA GLU A 204 8.35 13.14 -6.23
C GLU A 204 8.04 12.83 -4.76
N ASP A 205 8.31 11.60 -4.31
CA ASP A 205 8.06 11.20 -2.92
C ASP A 205 8.73 12.10 -1.88
N MET A 206 9.86 12.71 -2.21
CA MET A 206 10.57 13.63 -1.32
C MET A 206 9.81 14.94 -1.02
N HIS A 207 8.83 15.31 -1.85
CA HIS A 207 8.00 16.50 -1.63
C HIS A 207 6.78 16.22 -0.73
N ARG A 208 6.58 14.96 -0.36
CA ARG A 208 5.43 14.55 0.46
C ARG A 208 5.62 14.99 1.91
N VAL A 209 4.61 15.64 2.45
CA VAL A 209 4.57 16.12 3.83
C VAL A 209 3.29 15.68 4.53
N ILE A 210 3.21 15.89 5.84
CA ILE A 210 1.97 15.71 6.60
C ILE A 210 0.96 16.75 6.11
N ILE A 211 -0.31 16.32 5.99
CA ILE A 211 -1.39 17.19 5.51
C ILE A 211 -1.62 18.37 6.45
N ASP A 212 -1.70 19.56 5.86
CA ASP A 212 -2.07 20.82 6.53
C ASP A 212 -2.94 21.71 5.62
N GLU A 213 -3.11 22.97 5.98
CA GLU A 213 -3.93 23.94 5.26
C GLU A 213 -3.33 24.36 3.90
N GLN A 214 -2.05 24.06 3.63
CA GLN A 214 -1.34 24.41 2.40
C GLN A 214 -1.38 23.28 1.35
N ASP A 215 -2.12 22.20 1.62
CA ASP A 215 -2.22 21.02 0.73
C ASP A 215 -2.64 21.39 -0.69
N GLN A 216 -1.79 21.06 -1.66
CA GLN A 216 -2.00 21.28 -3.10
C GLN A 216 -2.71 20.10 -3.80
N LEU A 217 -2.97 18.99 -3.10
CA LEU A 217 -3.47 17.75 -3.71
C LEU A 217 -4.98 17.53 -3.52
N ASP A 218 -5.69 18.46 -2.89
CA ASP A 218 -7.12 18.33 -2.53
C ASP A 218 -7.42 17.03 -1.76
N ASN A 219 -6.58 16.69 -0.79
CA ASN A 219 -6.76 15.49 0.03
C ASN A 219 -8.17 15.40 0.63
N LEU A 220 -8.71 16.50 1.16
CA LEU A 220 -10.04 16.51 1.76
C LEU A 220 -11.16 16.26 0.74
N GLY A 221 -11.03 16.78 -0.48
CA GLY A 221 -11.96 16.51 -1.58
C GLY A 221 -11.93 15.05 -1.99
N GLN A 222 -10.74 14.47 -2.15
CA GLN A 222 -10.56 13.06 -2.45
C GLN A 222 -11.22 12.17 -1.38
N LEU A 223 -10.97 12.44 -0.09
CA LEU A 223 -11.54 11.69 1.03
C LEU A 223 -13.07 11.81 1.12
N ARG A 224 -13.64 12.99 0.84
CA ARG A 224 -15.11 13.17 0.80
C ARG A 224 -15.76 12.34 -0.31
N ASN A 225 -15.10 12.27 -1.45
CA ASN A 225 -15.60 11.50 -2.60
C ASN A 225 -15.46 9.98 -2.42
N LEU A 226 -14.49 9.52 -1.63
CA LEU A 226 -14.36 8.10 -1.24
C LEU A 226 -15.43 7.66 -0.23
N LYS A 227 -16.08 8.58 0.47
CA LYS A 227 -17.13 8.27 1.46
C LYS A 227 -18.54 8.16 0.87
N LYS A 228 -18.72 8.54 -0.38
CA LYS A 228 -20.01 8.47 -1.08
C LYS A 228 -20.27 7.07 -1.60
#